data_09cf7b79cc9d5526fec91c6b63192e8a
#
_entry.id   09cf7b79cc9d5526fec91c6b63192e8a
#
_cell.length_a   1.000
_cell.length_b   1.000
_cell.length_c   1.000
_cell.angle_alpha   90.00
_cell.angle_beta   90.00
_cell.angle_gamma   90.00
#
_symmetry.space_group_name_H-M   'P 1'
#
loop_
_entity.id
_entity.type
_entity.pdbx_description
1 polymer ?
#
loop_
_entity_poly.entity_id
_entity_poly.type
_entity_poly.pdbx_seq_one_letter_code
_entity_poly.pdbx_strand_id
1 'polypeptide(L)'
;MATVTDWIEGARLRTLPAAAAPVIVGSAAAHHLGGFDAVRASLALVVALALQVGVNYANDYSDGIRGTDDNRKGPARLTGGGLAKPKTVLAAALGCFTLAGVMGLALVALSGTWWLIVAGAAAVVAAWFYTGGKHPYAYMGIGLSELMVFVFFGLLACVGT
;
A
#
# COMPACT_ATOMS: atom_id res chain seq x y z
N MET A 1 4.60 -8.91 -23.77
CA MET A 1 4.81 -7.62 -23.04
C MET A 1 3.50 -7.25 -22.40
N ALA A 2 3.54 -6.85 -21.12
CA ALA A 2 2.34 -6.42 -20.41
C ALA A 2 1.72 -5.19 -21.06
N THR A 3 0.40 -5.22 -21.22
CA THR A 3 -0.42 -4.11 -21.71
C THR A 3 -0.74 -3.13 -20.56
N VAL A 4 -1.29 -1.96 -20.87
CA VAL A 4 -1.78 -1.02 -19.86
C VAL A 4 -2.85 -1.67 -18.97
N THR A 5 -3.71 -2.50 -19.57
CA THR A 5 -4.76 -3.25 -18.84
C THR A 5 -4.14 -4.20 -17.81
N ASP A 6 -3.06 -4.92 -18.17
CA ASP A 6 -2.38 -5.83 -17.23
C ASP A 6 -1.80 -5.06 -16.02
N TRP A 7 -1.25 -3.87 -16.24
CA TRP A 7 -0.76 -3.01 -15.16
C TRP A 7 -1.88 -2.51 -14.26
N ILE A 8 -3.02 -2.12 -14.84
CA ILE A 8 -4.22 -1.71 -14.08
C ILE A 8 -4.74 -2.89 -13.25
N GLU A 9 -4.80 -4.09 -13.83
CA GLU A 9 -5.18 -5.30 -13.09
C GLU A 9 -4.19 -5.62 -11.96
N GLY A 10 -2.89 -5.46 -12.21
CA GLY A 10 -1.84 -5.61 -11.20
C GLY A 10 -1.95 -4.62 -10.05
N ALA A 11 -2.38 -3.38 -10.32
CA ALA A 11 -2.67 -2.37 -9.30
C ALA A 11 -3.87 -2.74 -8.41
N ARG A 12 -4.71 -3.70 -8.83
CA ARG A 12 -5.88 -4.22 -8.09
C ARG A 12 -6.84 -3.13 -7.65
N LEU A 13 -7.41 -2.37 -8.58
CA LEU A 13 -8.28 -1.21 -8.29
C LEU A 13 -9.40 -1.53 -7.28
N ARG A 14 -9.89 -2.77 -7.25
CA ARG A 14 -10.91 -3.23 -6.28
C ARG A 14 -10.45 -3.18 -4.82
N THR A 15 -9.15 -3.04 -4.54
CA THR A 15 -8.61 -2.91 -3.18
C THR A 15 -8.42 -1.45 -2.75
N LEU A 16 -8.48 -0.50 -3.68
CA LEU A 16 -8.29 0.93 -3.40
C LEU A 16 -9.34 1.51 -2.42
N PRO A 17 -10.62 1.09 -2.45
CA PRO A 17 -11.58 1.55 -1.45
C PRO A 17 -11.15 1.27 0.00
N ALA A 18 -10.43 0.17 0.25
CA ALA A 18 -9.90 -0.15 1.58
C ALA A 18 -8.86 0.86 2.07
N ALA A 19 -8.08 1.45 1.14
CA ALA A 19 -7.11 2.49 1.46
C ALA A 19 -7.76 3.88 1.56
N ALA A 20 -8.79 4.17 0.77
CA ALA A 20 -9.47 5.46 0.76
C ALA A 20 -10.44 5.63 1.96
N ALA A 21 -11.13 4.57 2.38
CA ALA A 21 -12.16 4.62 3.41
C ALA A 21 -11.65 5.21 4.75
N PRO A 22 -10.52 4.78 5.34
CA PRO A 22 -10.03 5.35 6.58
C PRO A 22 -9.66 6.84 6.47
N VAL A 23 -9.14 7.27 5.32
CA VAL A 23 -8.84 8.69 5.07
C VAL A 23 -10.12 9.51 5.00
N ILE A 24 -11.17 9.00 4.36
CA ILE A 24 -12.48 9.66 4.31
C ILE A 24 -13.06 9.77 5.73
N VAL A 25 -13.00 8.71 6.53
CA VAL A 25 -13.50 8.69 7.91
C VAL A 25 -12.72 9.68 8.79
N GLY A 26 -11.37 9.67 8.72
CA GLY A 26 -10.52 10.63 9.43
C GLY A 26 -10.80 12.07 9.03
N SER A 27 -10.95 12.33 7.72
CA SER A 27 -11.32 13.66 7.19
C SER A 27 -12.69 14.13 7.68
N ALA A 28 -13.69 13.23 7.75
CA ALA A 28 -15.01 13.55 8.26
C ALA A 28 -14.97 13.86 9.77
N ALA A 29 -14.18 13.11 10.55
CA ALA A 29 -13.97 13.38 11.96
C ALA A 29 -13.27 14.75 12.17
N ALA A 30 -12.22 15.06 11.40
CA ALA A 30 -11.54 16.34 11.42
C ALA A 30 -12.50 17.50 11.08
N HIS A 31 -13.39 17.30 10.10
CA HIS A 31 -14.40 18.30 9.74
C HIS A 31 -15.38 18.55 10.90
N HIS A 32 -15.85 17.49 11.56
CA HIS A 32 -16.75 17.60 12.70
C HIS A 32 -16.11 18.35 13.87
N LEU A 33 -14.80 18.18 14.07
CA LEU A 33 -14.01 18.86 15.10
C LEU A 33 -13.53 20.26 14.71
N GLY A 34 -13.88 20.76 13.51
CA GLY A 34 -13.47 22.07 13.00
C GLY A 34 -12.01 22.18 12.55
N GLY A 35 -11.30 21.04 12.38
CA GLY A 35 -9.88 20.99 11.99
C GLY A 35 -9.62 20.47 10.57
N PHE A 36 -10.64 20.37 9.71
CA PHE A 36 -10.48 19.86 8.36
C PHE A 36 -9.61 20.76 7.48
N ASP A 37 -8.62 20.15 6.83
CA ASP A 37 -7.75 20.78 5.83
C ASP A 37 -7.75 19.93 4.55
N ALA A 38 -8.24 20.50 3.44
CA ALA A 38 -8.38 19.78 2.17
C ALA A 38 -7.03 19.37 1.57
N VAL A 39 -5.96 20.14 1.79
CA VAL A 39 -4.62 19.83 1.27
C VAL A 39 -4.06 18.63 2.02
N ARG A 40 -4.14 18.63 3.35
CA ARG A 40 -3.68 17.52 4.18
C ARG A 40 -4.47 16.24 3.90
N ALA A 41 -5.80 16.32 3.80
CA ALA A 41 -6.65 15.20 3.45
C ALA A 41 -6.31 14.63 2.06
N SER A 42 -6.05 15.49 1.06
CA SER A 42 -5.63 15.06 -0.26
C SER A 42 -4.26 14.38 -0.26
N LEU A 43 -3.28 14.91 0.46
CA LEU A 43 -1.96 14.29 0.63
C LEU A 43 -2.08 12.93 1.32
N ALA A 44 -2.86 12.82 2.39
CA ALA A 44 -3.12 11.56 3.08
C ALA A 44 -3.74 10.51 2.14
N LEU A 45 -4.70 10.94 1.30
CA LEU A 45 -5.32 10.06 0.29
C LEU A 45 -4.29 9.56 -0.73
N VAL A 46 -3.44 10.44 -1.25
CA VAL A 46 -2.38 10.05 -2.21
C VAL A 46 -1.41 9.08 -1.56
N VAL A 47 -0.99 9.32 -0.30
CA VAL A 47 -0.14 8.39 0.46
C VAL A 47 -0.80 7.01 0.57
N ALA A 48 -2.06 6.96 1.00
CA ALA A 48 -2.78 5.71 1.19
C ALA A 48 -2.93 4.92 -0.12
N LEU A 49 -3.31 5.59 -1.21
CA LEU A 49 -3.47 4.97 -2.53
C LEU A 49 -2.13 4.50 -3.10
N ALA A 50 -1.07 5.31 -2.97
CA ALA A 50 0.26 4.94 -3.44
C ALA A 50 0.83 3.74 -2.67
N LEU A 51 0.67 3.70 -1.35
CA LEU A 51 1.04 2.52 -0.54
C LEU A 51 0.25 1.29 -0.97
N GLN A 52 -1.07 1.39 -1.18
CA GLN A 52 -1.91 0.26 -1.59
C GLN A 52 -1.47 -0.32 -2.93
N VAL A 53 -1.24 0.53 -3.94
CA VAL A 53 -0.76 0.10 -5.27
C VAL A 53 0.65 -0.47 -5.16
N GLY A 54 1.53 0.18 -4.40
CA GLY A 54 2.90 -0.29 -4.15
C GLY A 54 2.94 -1.68 -3.53
N VAL A 55 2.11 -1.94 -2.50
CA VAL A 55 1.96 -3.27 -1.88
C VAL A 55 1.45 -4.30 -2.88
N ASN A 56 0.48 -3.95 -3.73
CA ASN A 56 -0.05 -4.86 -4.72
C ASN A 56 1.03 -5.30 -5.72
N TYR A 57 1.87 -4.37 -6.20
CA TYR A 57 3.00 -4.70 -7.07
C TYR A 57 4.14 -5.43 -6.34
N ALA A 58 4.43 -5.07 -5.09
CA ALA A 58 5.43 -5.78 -4.28
C ALA A 58 5.03 -7.25 -4.04
N ASN A 59 3.74 -7.48 -3.77
CA ASN A 59 3.18 -8.81 -3.63
C ASN A 59 3.25 -9.61 -4.94
N ASP A 60 2.89 -8.98 -6.08
CA ASP A 60 3.00 -9.61 -7.40
C ASP A 60 4.45 -10.04 -7.69
N TYR A 61 5.42 -9.13 -7.44
CA TYR A 61 6.84 -9.43 -7.58
C TYR A 61 7.27 -10.59 -6.68
N SER A 62 6.95 -10.53 -5.39
CA SER A 62 7.42 -11.51 -4.40
C SER A 62 6.84 -12.89 -4.62
N ASP A 63 5.54 -12.97 -4.92
CA ASP A 63 4.84 -14.22 -5.20
C ASP A 63 5.31 -14.84 -6.53
N GLY A 64 5.50 -14.00 -7.56
CA GLY A 64 5.97 -14.44 -8.86
C GLY A 64 7.38 -15.02 -8.85
N ILE A 65 8.33 -14.41 -8.11
CA ILE A 65 9.70 -14.96 -8.04
C ILE A 65 9.79 -16.22 -7.17
N ARG A 66 8.79 -16.50 -6.32
CA ARG A 66 8.72 -17.71 -5.49
C ARG A 66 8.00 -18.86 -6.15
N GLY A 67 7.30 -18.62 -7.28
CA GLY A 67 6.45 -19.62 -7.89
C GLY A 67 5.15 -19.89 -7.13
N THR A 68 4.78 -19.05 -6.17
CA THR A 68 3.52 -19.18 -5.41
C THR A 68 2.30 -19.03 -6.34
N ASP A 69 2.47 -18.31 -7.44
CA ASP A 69 1.43 -18.06 -8.44
C ASP A 69 1.31 -19.14 -9.53
N ASP A 70 2.18 -20.16 -9.57
CA ASP A 70 2.25 -21.16 -10.66
C ASP A 70 0.97 -21.99 -10.81
N ASN A 71 0.24 -22.23 -9.71
CA ASN A 71 -1.00 -23.01 -9.69
C ASN A 71 -2.24 -22.15 -9.38
N ARG A 72 -2.16 -20.83 -9.55
CA ARG A 72 -3.21 -19.91 -9.19
C ARG A 72 -4.39 -19.96 -10.17
N LYS A 73 -5.61 -20.10 -9.62
CA LYS A 73 -6.86 -19.89 -10.36
C LYS A 73 -7.25 -18.42 -10.25
N GLY A 74 -7.20 -17.65 -11.34
CA GLY A 74 -7.57 -16.22 -11.35
C GLY A 74 -6.86 -15.42 -12.44
N PRO A 75 -7.03 -14.09 -12.50
CA PRO A 75 -6.35 -13.25 -13.48
C PRO A 75 -4.84 -13.43 -13.44
N ALA A 76 -4.21 -13.40 -14.62
CA ALA A 76 -2.77 -13.53 -14.74
C ALA A 76 -2.04 -12.42 -13.95
N ARG A 77 -0.96 -12.81 -13.26
CA ARG A 77 -0.08 -11.87 -12.56
C ARG A 77 0.97 -11.33 -13.51
N LEU A 78 1.44 -10.11 -13.25
CA LEU A 78 2.50 -9.50 -14.06
C LEU A 78 3.77 -10.35 -14.04
N THR A 79 4.23 -10.74 -12.86
CA THR A 79 5.46 -11.54 -12.67
C THR A 79 5.20 -13.03 -12.87
N GLY A 80 4.28 -13.62 -12.10
CA GLY A 80 4.01 -15.06 -12.14
C GLY A 80 3.40 -15.52 -13.47
N GLY A 81 2.61 -14.65 -14.13
CA GLY A 81 2.09 -14.89 -15.49
C GLY A 81 3.09 -14.62 -16.62
N GLY A 82 4.32 -14.18 -16.33
CA GLY A 82 5.33 -13.88 -17.34
C GLY A 82 5.03 -12.64 -18.21
N LEU A 83 4.04 -11.83 -17.84
CA LEU A 83 3.61 -10.65 -18.62
C LEU A 83 4.65 -9.52 -18.56
N ALA A 84 5.27 -9.32 -17.38
CA ALA A 84 6.30 -8.32 -17.16
C ALA A 84 7.54 -8.92 -16.49
N LYS A 85 8.70 -8.31 -16.75
CA LYS A 85 9.94 -8.72 -16.07
C LYS A 85 9.84 -8.40 -14.57
N PRO A 86 10.29 -9.31 -13.66
CA PRO A 86 10.22 -9.08 -12.21
C PRO A 86 10.84 -7.74 -11.78
N LYS A 87 11.99 -7.37 -12.35
CA LYS A 87 12.65 -6.09 -12.07
C LYS A 87 11.78 -4.87 -12.40
N THR A 88 10.97 -4.95 -13.45
CA THR A 88 10.07 -3.84 -13.85
C THR A 88 8.90 -3.70 -12.86
N VAL A 89 8.36 -4.83 -12.40
CA VAL A 89 7.29 -4.84 -11.39
C VAL A 89 7.81 -4.33 -10.05
N LEU A 90 9.02 -4.75 -9.64
CA LEU A 90 9.70 -4.23 -8.46
C LEU A 90 9.94 -2.72 -8.56
N ALA A 91 10.41 -2.22 -9.71
CA ALA A 91 10.63 -0.78 -9.92
C ALA A 91 9.31 0.02 -9.80
N ALA A 92 8.20 -0.52 -10.30
CA ALA A 92 6.88 0.10 -10.15
C ALA A 92 6.45 0.14 -8.67
N ALA A 93 6.65 -0.94 -7.91
CA ALA A 93 6.38 -0.98 -6.48
C ALA A 93 7.20 0.08 -5.71
N LEU A 94 8.51 0.14 -5.97
CA LEU A 94 9.41 1.12 -5.35
C LEU A 94 9.06 2.55 -5.74
N GLY A 95 8.64 2.78 -6.99
CA GLY A 95 8.14 4.08 -7.45
C GLY A 95 6.91 4.54 -6.66
N CYS A 96 5.95 3.64 -6.42
CA CYS A 96 4.79 3.92 -5.59
C CYS A 96 5.18 4.22 -4.13
N PHE A 97 6.09 3.45 -3.54
CA PHE A 97 6.58 3.71 -2.17
C PHE A 97 7.34 5.03 -2.08
N THR A 98 8.12 5.39 -3.10
CA THR A 98 8.81 6.69 -3.17
C THR A 98 7.79 7.84 -3.24
N LEU A 99 6.75 7.71 -4.07
CA LEU A 99 5.67 8.69 -4.14
C LEU A 99 4.98 8.85 -2.79
N ALA A 100 4.63 7.74 -2.14
CA ALA A 100 4.04 7.77 -0.80
C ALA A 100 4.97 8.44 0.22
N GLY A 101 6.26 8.16 0.18
CA GLY A 101 7.26 8.79 1.05
C GLY A 101 7.37 10.30 0.84
N VAL A 102 7.45 10.77 -0.41
CA VAL A 102 7.51 12.20 -0.74
C VAL A 102 6.24 12.93 -0.28
N MET A 103 5.06 12.38 -0.59
CA MET A 103 3.79 12.99 -0.19
C MET A 103 3.59 12.92 1.34
N GLY A 104 4.02 11.83 1.98
CA GLY A 104 4.01 11.68 3.43
C GLY A 104 4.91 12.69 4.14
N LEU A 105 6.12 12.94 3.61
CA LEU A 105 7.02 13.97 4.14
C LEU A 105 6.41 15.38 3.98
N ALA A 106 5.78 15.67 2.85
CA ALA A 106 5.06 16.93 2.65
C ALA A 106 3.92 17.09 3.68
N LEU A 107 3.15 16.01 3.91
CA LEU A 107 2.07 16.00 4.90
C LEU A 107 2.61 16.26 6.32
N VAL A 108 3.70 15.58 6.71
CA VAL A 108 4.34 15.77 8.01
C VAL A 108 4.87 17.19 8.18
N ALA A 109 5.49 17.77 7.15
CA ALA A 109 5.98 19.15 7.17
C ALA A 109 4.85 20.16 7.35
N LEU A 110 3.68 19.93 6.74
CA LEU A 110 2.52 20.81 6.87
C LEU A 110 1.77 20.63 8.19
N SER A 111 1.78 19.42 8.75
CA SER A 111 1.06 19.12 10.01
C SER A 111 1.91 19.32 11.26
N GLY A 112 3.23 19.31 11.14
CA GLY A 112 4.16 19.32 12.28
C GLY A 112 4.20 17.98 13.06
N THR A 113 3.56 16.93 12.55
CA THR A 113 3.35 15.64 13.24
C THR A 113 4.49 14.65 12.95
N TRP A 114 5.69 14.96 13.40
CA TRP A 114 6.94 14.25 13.04
C TRP A 114 6.97 12.76 13.41
N TRP A 115 6.20 12.33 14.41
CA TRP A 115 6.10 10.92 14.76
C TRP A 115 5.50 10.05 13.63
N LEU A 116 4.75 10.64 12.71
CA LEU A 116 4.20 9.95 11.55
C LEU A 116 5.30 9.43 10.59
N ILE A 117 6.51 9.99 10.65
CA ILE A 117 7.65 9.45 9.88
C ILE A 117 7.98 8.04 10.36
N VAL A 118 8.03 7.82 11.67
CA VAL A 118 8.30 6.49 12.25
C VAL A 118 7.16 5.54 11.91
N ALA A 119 5.92 5.99 12.01
CA ALA A 119 4.75 5.19 11.65
C ALA A 119 4.74 4.82 10.16
N GLY A 120 5.06 5.78 9.28
CA GLY A 120 5.17 5.56 7.84
C GLY A 120 6.30 4.59 7.47
N ALA A 121 7.47 4.73 8.10
CA ALA A 121 8.57 3.79 7.91
C ALA A 121 8.18 2.36 8.35
N ALA A 122 7.53 2.23 9.51
CA ALA A 122 7.02 0.95 9.98
C ALA A 122 5.98 0.35 9.01
N ALA A 123 5.09 1.18 8.44
CA ALA A 123 4.12 0.74 7.44
C ALA A 123 4.79 0.20 6.16
N VAL A 124 5.82 0.88 5.65
CA VAL A 124 6.58 0.41 4.47
C VAL A 124 7.30 -0.90 4.76
N VAL A 125 7.94 -1.03 5.94
CA VAL A 125 8.60 -2.27 6.37
C VAL A 125 7.56 -3.41 6.48
N ALA A 126 6.43 -3.18 7.14
CA ALA A 126 5.36 -4.17 7.23
C ALA A 126 4.83 -4.57 5.84
N ALA A 127 4.62 -3.59 4.96
CA ALA A 127 4.19 -3.83 3.59
C ALA A 127 5.18 -4.70 2.80
N TRP A 128 6.48 -4.45 2.95
CA TRP A 128 7.52 -5.24 2.30
C TRP A 128 7.55 -6.68 2.80
N PHE A 129 7.52 -6.89 4.11
CA PHE A 129 7.56 -8.23 4.70
C PHE A 129 6.22 -8.98 4.67
N TYR A 130 5.15 -8.35 4.17
CA TYR A 130 3.86 -9.01 4.01
C TYR A 130 3.99 -10.27 3.15
N THR A 131 4.56 -10.16 1.94
CA THR A 131 4.87 -11.29 1.05
C THR A 131 6.37 -11.39 0.73
N GLY A 132 7.17 -10.39 1.09
CA GLY A 132 8.61 -10.34 0.88
C GLY A 132 9.44 -11.07 1.96
N GLY A 133 10.76 -11.16 1.74
CA GLY A 133 11.70 -11.78 2.68
C GLY A 133 11.67 -13.31 2.67
N LYS A 134 12.39 -13.94 3.60
CA LYS A 134 12.49 -15.40 3.72
C LYS A 134 11.26 -16.03 4.41
N HIS A 135 10.62 -15.28 5.31
CA HIS A 135 9.47 -15.72 6.11
C HIS A 135 8.35 -14.66 6.03
N PRO A 136 7.59 -14.60 4.93
CA PRO A 136 6.51 -13.63 4.79
C PRO A 136 5.37 -13.95 5.75
N TYR A 137 4.96 -12.95 6.52
CA TYR A 137 3.97 -13.16 7.56
C TYR A 137 2.54 -13.37 7.03
N ALA A 138 2.28 -13.02 5.76
CA ALA A 138 1.01 -13.31 5.10
C ALA A 138 0.67 -14.81 5.07
N TYR A 139 1.69 -15.67 5.08
CA TYR A 139 1.54 -17.12 4.97
C TYR A 139 1.72 -17.87 6.29
N MET A 140 1.95 -17.16 7.40
CA MET A 140 2.18 -17.80 8.72
C MET A 140 0.92 -18.40 9.35
N GLY A 141 -0.28 -17.98 8.92
CA GLY A 141 -1.55 -18.52 9.42
C GLY A 141 -1.88 -18.22 10.89
N ILE A 142 -1.20 -17.26 11.50
CA ILE A 142 -1.33 -16.91 12.93
C ILE A 142 -2.12 -15.62 13.18
N GLY A 143 -2.84 -15.11 12.18
CA GLY A 143 -3.62 -13.86 12.29
C GLY A 143 -2.78 -12.57 12.27
N LEU A 144 -1.44 -12.68 12.05
CA LEU A 144 -0.57 -11.50 12.03
C LEU A 144 -0.85 -10.57 10.85
N SER A 145 -1.23 -11.12 9.70
CA SER A 145 -1.63 -10.36 8.52
C SER A 145 -2.86 -9.50 8.79
N GLU A 146 -3.87 -10.07 9.44
CA GLU A 146 -5.11 -9.39 9.81
C GLU A 146 -4.86 -8.28 10.81
N LEU A 147 -4.01 -8.55 11.82
CA LEU A 147 -3.60 -7.56 12.80
C LEU A 147 -2.87 -6.38 12.15
N MET A 148 -1.93 -6.64 11.23
CA MET A 148 -1.20 -5.60 10.52
C MET A 148 -2.12 -4.76 9.62
N VAL A 149 -3.06 -5.37 8.92
CA VAL A 149 -4.08 -4.66 8.15
C VAL A 149 -4.93 -3.78 9.07
N PHE A 150 -5.41 -4.30 10.19
CA PHE A 150 -6.19 -3.53 11.16
C PHE A 150 -5.40 -2.32 11.71
N VAL A 151 -4.14 -2.52 12.08
CA VAL A 151 -3.30 -1.45 12.64
C VAL A 151 -2.99 -0.37 11.59
N PHE A 152 -2.50 -0.76 10.41
CA PHE A 152 -2.03 0.22 9.42
C PHE A 152 -3.16 0.81 8.58
N PHE A 153 -4.11 0.00 8.11
CA PHE A 153 -5.23 0.48 7.28
C PHE A 153 -6.44 0.92 8.11
N GLY A 154 -6.63 0.35 9.30
CA GLY A 154 -7.70 0.78 10.20
C GLY A 154 -7.26 1.97 11.05
N LEU A 155 -6.46 1.71 12.08
CA LEU A 155 -6.15 2.70 13.11
C LEU A 155 -5.24 3.82 12.60
N LEU A 156 -4.06 3.48 12.05
CA LEU A 156 -3.06 4.48 11.68
C LEU A 156 -3.55 5.38 10.56
N ALA A 157 -4.16 4.83 9.52
CA ALA A 157 -4.66 5.62 8.40
C ALA A 157 -5.83 6.52 8.80
N CYS A 158 -6.71 6.09 9.72
CA CYS A 158 -7.84 6.89 10.19
C CYS A 158 -7.39 7.99 11.17
N VAL A 159 -6.53 7.64 12.15
CA VAL A 159 -6.07 8.60 13.18
C VAL A 159 -5.00 9.54 12.64
N GLY A 160 -4.23 9.11 11.63
CA GLY A 160 -3.17 9.90 11.01
C GLY A 160 -3.67 10.90 9.95
N THR A 161 -4.97 10.85 9.62
CA THR A 161 -5.62 11.80 8.70
C THR A 161 -6.24 12.95 9.46
#